data_826b93ee21d2782dbe5abb02437a9467
#
_entry.id   826b93ee21d2782dbe5abb02437a9467
#
_cell.length_a   1.000
_cell.length_b   1.000
_cell.length_c   1.000
_cell.angle_alpha   90.00
_cell.angle_beta   90.00
_cell.angle_gamma   90.00
#
_symmetry.space_group_name_H-M   'P 1'
#
loop_
_entity.id
_entity.type
_entity.pdbx_description
1 polymer ?
#
loop_
_entity_poly.entity_id
_entity_poly.type
_entity_poly.pdbx_seq_one_letter_code
_entity_poly.pdbx_strand_id
1 'polypeptide(L)'
;MSDSSSNPFLVTTSRCSKLLVLGEETDLPEAWSNHLRSLHIEHVSPGTLISQEICRRSPLGQSAELAQQRGAPVPAETIIALVRRWFMARKPDAGFALTGFPATLLQARILDEWLDARDESLDGVFSLSPASAADELLDYYRTHGLLLESEQALASASRL
;
A
#
# COMPACT_ATOMS: atom_id res chain seq x y z
N MET A 1 26.02 -14.97 -6.68
CA MET A 1 25.60 -15.06 -6.37
C MET A 1 24.77 -14.33 -6.18
N SER A 2 24.39 -13.90 -6.09
CA SER A 2 23.60 -13.43 -5.78
C SER A 2 22.95 -12.46 -6.30
N ASP A 3 22.08 -12.54 -6.89
CA ASP A 3 21.25 -11.66 -7.40
C ASP A 3 20.36 -11.09 -6.43
N SER A 4 20.81 -10.98 -5.28
CA SER A 4 20.08 -10.37 -4.21
C SER A 4 19.69 -8.94 -4.54
N SER A 5 20.41 -8.32 -5.45
CA SER A 5 20.10 -6.95 -5.86
C SER A 5 18.76 -6.82 -6.57
N SER A 6 18.24 -7.91 -7.09
CA SER A 6 16.96 -7.87 -7.76
C SER A 6 15.80 -8.37 -6.88
N ASN A 7 16.10 -8.73 -5.65
CA ASN A 7 15.08 -9.18 -4.73
C ASN A 7 14.38 -7.96 -4.10
N PRO A 8 13.05 -7.84 -4.27
CA PRO A 8 12.33 -6.69 -3.74
C PRO A 8 12.37 -6.60 -2.22
N PHE A 9 12.68 -7.72 -1.56
CA PHE A 9 12.72 -7.75 -0.11
C PHE A 9 14.01 -7.20 0.47
N LEU A 10 14.97 -6.83 -0.38
CA LEU A 10 16.20 -6.22 0.11
C LEU A 10 15.95 -4.90 0.82
N VAL A 11 14.94 -4.17 0.37
CA VAL A 11 14.58 -2.92 1.05
C VAL A 11 13.71 -3.16 2.27
N THR A 12 13.20 -4.39 2.43
CA THR A 12 12.34 -4.74 3.54
C THR A 12 13.13 -5.57 4.53
N THR A 13 14.10 -4.92 5.18
CA THR A 13 14.99 -5.61 6.11
C THR A 13 14.66 -5.31 7.57
N SER A 14 13.70 -4.45 7.80
CA SER A 14 13.35 -3.98 9.14
C SER A 14 11.85 -3.94 9.31
N ARG A 15 11.38 -4.20 10.52
CA ARG A 15 9.97 -4.06 10.85
C ARG A 15 9.50 -2.61 10.81
N CYS A 16 10.40 -1.67 10.57
CA CYS A 16 10.07 -0.26 10.40
C CYS A 16 9.94 0.14 8.93
N SER A 17 10.08 -0.80 8.00
CA SER A 17 9.99 -0.50 6.57
C SER A 17 8.59 -0.07 6.18
N LYS A 18 8.50 1.00 5.39
CA LYS A 18 7.23 1.58 4.94
C LYS A 18 7.16 1.48 3.43
N LEU A 19 6.26 0.64 2.94
CA LEU A 19 6.20 0.28 1.54
C LEU A 19 4.82 0.54 0.95
N LEU A 20 4.80 0.93 -0.32
CA LEU A 20 3.57 1.01 -1.09
C LEU A 20 3.64 0.00 -2.23
N VAL A 21 2.51 -0.60 -2.54
CA VAL A 21 2.38 -1.48 -3.70
C VAL A 21 1.25 -0.92 -4.55
N LEU A 22 1.59 -0.37 -5.70
CA LEU A 22 0.65 0.29 -6.59
C LEU A 22 -0.04 -0.70 -7.52
N GLY A 23 -1.22 -0.33 -7.99
CA GLY A 23 -1.99 -1.12 -8.91
C GLY A 23 -3.34 -1.49 -8.33
N GLU A 24 -4.03 -2.40 -9.01
CA GLU A 24 -5.31 -2.85 -8.51
C GLU A 24 -5.12 -3.58 -7.19
N GLU A 25 -6.13 -3.46 -6.34
CA GLU A 25 -6.08 -4.10 -5.05
C GLU A 25 -6.17 -5.61 -5.25
N THR A 26 -5.05 -6.26 -5.19
CA THR A 26 -4.96 -7.69 -5.30
C THR A 26 -4.11 -8.21 -4.16
N ASP A 27 -4.21 -9.50 -3.93
CA ASP A 27 -3.39 -10.12 -2.91
C ASP A 27 -1.93 -10.08 -3.33
N LEU A 28 -1.07 -9.83 -2.37
CA LEU A 28 0.37 -9.89 -2.62
C LEU A 28 0.79 -11.32 -2.94
N PRO A 29 1.84 -11.50 -3.75
CA PRO A 29 2.41 -12.84 -3.93
C PRO A 29 2.73 -13.46 -2.57
N GLU A 30 2.53 -14.77 -2.47
CA GLU A 30 2.69 -15.48 -1.21
C GLU A 30 4.07 -15.28 -0.60
N ALA A 31 5.11 -15.27 -1.43
CA ALA A 31 6.47 -15.07 -0.95
C ALA A 31 6.62 -13.72 -0.26
N TRP A 32 6.01 -12.68 -0.82
CA TRP A 32 6.05 -11.35 -0.22
C TRP A 32 5.28 -11.30 1.08
N SER A 33 4.08 -11.91 1.08
CA SER A 33 3.26 -11.94 2.29
C SER A 33 3.98 -12.65 3.43
N ASN A 34 4.63 -13.77 3.13
CA ASN A 34 5.36 -14.52 4.13
C ASN A 34 6.55 -13.73 4.66
N HIS A 35 7.25 -13.03 3.78
CA HIS A 35 8.39 -12.22 4.20
C HIS A 35 7.95 -11.07 5.12
N LEU A 36 6.89 -10.37 4.75
CA LEU A 36 6.35 -9.30 5.58
C LEU A 36 5.91 -9.82 6.94
N ARG A 37 5.26 -10.98 6.95
CA ARG A 37 4.81 -11.59 8.20
C ARG A 37 5.99 -11.96 9.09
N SER A 38 7.08 -12.45 8.50
CA SER A 38 8.27 -12.81 9.26
C SER A 38 8.92 -11.59 9.93
N LEU A 39 8.75 -10.40 9.35
CA LEU A 39 9.25 -9.15 9.91
C LEU A 39 8.22 -8.42 10.76
N HIS A 40 7.03 -9.00 10.92
CA HIS A 40 5.92 -8.39 11.65
C HIS A 40 5.49 -7.05 11.04
N ILE A 41 5.55 -6.94 9.72
CA ILE A 41 5.09 -5.77 9.00
C ILE A 41 3.62 -5.99 8.63
N GLU A 42 2.78 -5.02 8.97
CA GLU A 42 1.36 -5.09 8.68
C GLU A 42 1.09 -4.88 7.19
N HIS A 43 0.29 -5.75 6.59
CA HIS A 43 -0.20 -5.56 5.23
C HIS A 43 -1.60 -4.98 5.31
N VAL A 44 -1.83 -3.84 4.70
CA VAL A 44 -3.09 -3.10 4.79
C VAL A 44 -3.55 -2.71 3.40
N SER A 45 -4.85 -2.75 3.19
CA SER A 45 -5.47 -2.27 1.95
C SER A 45 -6.78 -1.56 2.30
N PRO A 46 -7.28 -0.69 1.41
CA PRO A 46 -8.59 -0.08 1.65
C PRO A 46 -9.68 -1.11 1.86
N GLY A 47 -9.64 -2.23 1.13
CA GLY A 47 -10.63 -3.30 1.28
C GLY A 47 -10.66 -3.89 2.66
N THR A 48 -9.49 -4.15 3.26
CA THR A 48 -9.45 -4.70 4.61
C THR A 48 -9.95 -3.67 5.63
N LEU A 49 -9.62 -2.40 5.44
CA LEU A 49 -10.08 -1.35 6.33
C LEU A 49 -11.59 -1.16 6.24
N ILE A 50 -12.13 -1.21 5.03
CA ILE A 50 -13.58 -1.13 4.81
C ILE A 50 -14.28 -2.28 5.53
N SER A 51 -13.79 -3.51 5.36
CA SER A 51 -14.39 -4.68 5.99
C SER A 51 -14.38 -4.57 7.52
N GLN A 52 -13.28 -4.09 8.08
CA GLN A 52 -13.19 -3.88 9.52
C GLN A 52 -14.20 -2.86 10.02
N GLU A 53 -14.37 -1.75 9.30
CA GLU A 53 -15.32 -0.72 9.71
C GLU A 53 -16.76 -1.15 9.56
N ILE A 54 -17.06 -1.95 8.55
CA ILE A 54 -18.39 -2.53 8.39
C ILE A 54 -18.70 -3.44 9.60
N CYS A 55 -17.74 -4.25 10.00
CA CYS A 55 -17.91 -5.12 11.18
C CYS A 55 -18.09 -4.31 12.46
N ARG A 56 -17.42 -3.19 12.58
CA ARG A 56 -17.53 -2.31 13.74
C ARG A 56 -18.79 -1.45 13.73
N ARG A 57 -19.47 -1.39 12.59
CA ARG A 57 -20.66 -0.58 12.38
C ARG A 57 -20.42 0.91 12.66
N SER A 58 -19.21 1.39 12.35
CA SER A 58 -18.91 2.81 12.45
C SER A 58 -19.66 3.60 11.38
N PRO A 59 -19.79 4.92 11.52
CA PRO A 59 -20.43 5.73 10.47
C PRO A 59 -19.79 5.57 9.10
N LEU A 60 -18.44 5.49 9.05
CA LEU A 60 -17.76 5.25 7.79
C LEU A 60 -18.05 3.87 7.24
N GLY A 61 -18.12 2.86 8.13
CA GLY A 61 -18.45 1.50 7.74
C GLY A 61 -19.87 1.40 7.19
N GLN A 62 -20.82 2.08 7.81
CA GLN A 62 -22.19 2.10 7.34
C GLN A 62 -22.29 2.73 5.96
N SER A 63 -21.56 3.81 5.72
CA SER A 63 -21.52 4.47 4.42
C SER A 63 -20.95 3.53 3.35
N ALA A 64 -19.86 2.83 3.67
CA ALA A 64 -19.25 1.90 2.73
C ALA A 64 -20.16 0.71 2.43
N GLU A 65 -20.81 0.15 3.46
CA GLU A 65 -21.73 -0.96 3.29
C GLU A 65 -22.90 -0.58 2.40
N LEU A 66 -23.43 0.61 2.59
CA LEU A 66 -24.53 1.11 1.79
C LEU A 66 -24.15 1.22 0.31
N ALA A 67 -22.93 1.70 0.04
CA ALA A 67 -22.43 1.78 -1.32
C ALA A 67 -22.30 0.39 -1.94
N GLN A 68 -21.78 -0.57 -1.18
CA GLN A 68 -21.64 -1.95 -1.65
C GLN A 68 -23.01 -2.58 -1.95
N GLN A 69 -23.99 -2.34 -1.11
CA GLN A 69 -25.35 -2.87 -1.31
C GLN A 69 -26.00 -2.32 -2.58
N ARG A 70 -25.65 -1.09 -2.96
CA ARG A 70 -26.16 -0.47 -4.17
C ARG A 70 -25.36 -0.84 -5.41
N GLY A 71 -24.30 -1.63 -5.26
CA GLY A 71 -23.41 -1.96 -6.37
C GLY A 71 -22.58 -0.79 -6.82
N ALA A 72 -22.43 0.23 -5.99
CA ALA A 72 -21.64 1.42 -6.29
C ALA A 72 -20.26 1.32 -5.65
N PRO A 73 -19.25 1.98 -6.23
CA PRO A 73 -17.94 2.01 -5.58
C PRO A 73 -18.00 2.83 -4.30
N VAL A 74 -17.17 2.47 -3.34
CA VAL A 74 -17.06 3.25 -2.09
C VAL A 74 -16.49 4.63 -2.46
N PRO A 75 -17.09 5.72 -1.98
CA PRO A 75 -16.59 7.05 -2.33
C PRO A 75 -15.12 7.24 -1.95
N ALA A 76 -14.40 7.96 -2.80
CA ALA A 76 -12.98 8.22 -2.57
C ALA A 76 -12.74 8.91 -1.23
N GLU A 77 -13.63 9.80 -0.84
CA GLU A 77 -13.52 10.50 0.44
C GLU A 77 -13.57 9.53 1.61
N THR A 78 -14.42 8.52 1.52
CA THR A 78 -14.54 7.49 2.55
C THR A 78 -13.26 6.67 2.63
N ILE A 79 -12.71 6.30 1.48
CA ILE A 79 -11.45 5.54 1.43
C ILE A 79 -10.32 6.35 2.06
N ILE A 80 -10.20 7.62 1.69
CA ILE A 80 -9.16 8.50 2.23
C ILE A 80 -9.31 8.62 3.75
N ALA A 81 -10.54 8.80 4.23
CA ALA A 81 -10.78 8.93 5.67
C ALA A 81 -10.39 7.65 6.43
N LEU A 82 -10.69 6.48 5.87
CA LEU A 82 -10.36 5.21 6.50
C LEU A 82 -8.85 4.98 6.55
N VAL A 83 -8.17 5.23 5.44
CA VAL A 83 -6.72 5.06 5.36
C VAL A 83 -6.03 6.06 6.29
N ARG A 84 -6.51 7.30 6.32
CA ARG A 84 -5.95 8.32 7.20
C ARG A 84 -6.08 7.92 8.66
N ARG A 85 -7.25 7.43 9.05
CA ARG A 85 -7.47 7.01 10.44
C ARG A 85 -6.54 5.87 10.82
N TRP A 86 -6.39 4.90 9.95
CA TRP A 86 -5.44 3.80 10.17
C TRP A 86 -4.01 4.34 10.31
N PHE A 87 -3.61 5.20 9.38
CA PHE A 87 -2.24 5.73 9.34
C PHE A 87 -1.90 6.48 10.62
N MET A 88 -2.81 7.34 11.07
CA MET A 88 -2.55 8.17 12.25
C MET A 88 -2.67 7.39 13.56
N ALA A 89 -3.37 6.27 13.56
CA ALA A 89 -3.55 5.47 14.77
C ALA A 89 -2.40 4.50 15.04
N ARG A 90 -1.61 4.16 14.02
CA ARG A 90 -0.50 3.25 14.21
C ARG A 90 0.64 3.94 14.96
N LYS A 91 1.50 3.15 15.56
CA LYS A 91 2.65 3.70 16.27
C LYS A 91 3.59 4.37 15.29
N PRO A 92 4.22 5.49 15.66
CA PRO A 92 5.26 6.09 14.85
C PRO A 92 6.35 5.06 14.55
N ASP A 93 6.87 5.10 13.34
CA ASP A 93 7.92 4.19 12.88
C ASP A 93 7.48 2.72 12.76
N ALA A 94 6.22 2.40 12.97
CA ALA A 94 5.74 1.06 12.66
C ALA A 94 5.76 0.84 11.15
N GLY A 95 6.31 -0.29 10.72
CA GLY A 95 6.36 -0.63 9.31
C GLY A 95 5.00 -1.03 8.76
N PHE A 96 4.83 -0.87 7.45
CA PHE A 96 3.60 -1.29 6.79
C PHE A 96 3.86 -1.56 5.30
N ALA A 97 2.99 -2.35 4.72
CA ALA A 97 2.91 -2.52 3.27
C ALA A 97 1.47 -2.19 2.89
N LEU A 98 1.28 -1.07 2.20
CA LEU A 98 -0.04 -0.57 1.83
C LEU A 98 -0.29 -0.86 0.36
N THR A 99 -1.34 -1.64 0.07
CA THR A 99 -1.72 -1.97 -1.30
C THR A 99 -3.03 -1.28 -1.64
N GLY A 100 -3.22 -0.95 -2.92
CA GLY A 100 -4.47 -0.36 -3.39
C GLY A 100 -4.64 1.12 -3.08
N PHE A 101 -3.69 1.72 -2.38
CA PHE A 101 -3.69 3.14 -2.07
C PHE A 101 -2.24 3.62 -2.03
N PRO A 102 -1.89 4.73 -2.64
CA PRO A 102 -2.77 5.62 -3.40
C PRO A 102 -3.14 5.03 -4.76
N ALA A 103 -4.32 5.37 -5.25
CA ALA A 103 -4.76 4.96 -6.58
C ALA A 103 -4.70 6.12 -7.57
N THR A 104 -4.55 7.34 -7.09
CA THR A 104 -4.47 8.55 -7.92
C THR A 104 -3.34 9.44 -7.43
N LEU A 105 -2.94 10.37 -8.28
CA LEU A 105 -1.91 11.34 -7.91
C LEU A 105 -2.33 12.19 -6.72
N LEU A 106 -3.61 12.58 -6.67
CA LEU A 106 -4.13 13.34 -5.53
C LEU A 106 -3.96 12.57 -4.23
N GLN A 107 -4.30 11.28 -4.24
CA GLN A 107 -4.14 10.44 -3.05
C GLN A 107 -2.67 10.31 -2.65
N ALA A 108 -1.77 10.23 -3.63
CA ALA A 108 -0.34 10.17 -3.33
C ALA A 108 0.14 11.44 -2.63
N ARG A 109 -0.32 12.58 -3.07
CA ARG A 109 0.04 13.86 -2.45
C ARG A 109 -0.53 13.97 -1.04
N ILE A 110 -1.75 13.50 -0.86
CA ILE A 110 -2.38 13.48 0.46
C ILE A 110 -1.58 12.60 1.42
N LEU A 111 -1.16 11.43 0.95
CA LEU A 111 -0.35 10.53 1.77
C LEU A 111 0.99 11.19 2.15
N ASP A 112 1.60 11.91 1.22
CA ASP A 112 2.84 12.61 1.51
C ASP A 112 2.65 13.67 2.61
N GLU A 113 1.50 14.34 2.62
CA GLU A 113 1.21 15.30 3.68
C GLU A 113 1.13 14.61 5.05
N TRP A 114 0.54 13.42 5.08
CA TRP A 114 0.47 12.65 6.34
C TRP A 114 1.85 12.21 6.78
N LEU A 115 2.68 11.75 5.85
CA LEU A 115 4.04 11.33 6.16
C LEU A 115 4.84 12.50 6.72
N ASP A 116 4.75 13.66 6.07
CA ASP A 116 5.44 14.86 6.54
C ASP A 116 4.96 15.28 7.94
N ALA A 117 3.66 15.20 8.18
CA ALA A 117 3.09 15.56 9.47
C ALA A 117 3.61 14.66 10.59
N ARG A 118 3.99 13.44 10.27
CA ARG A 118 4.53 12.48 11.23
C ARG A 118 6.04 12.38 11.19
N ASP A 119 6.68 13.17 10.34
CA ASP A 119 8.13 13.12 10.12
C ASP A 119 8.58 11.72 9.73
N GLU A 120 7.82 11.09 8.84
CA GLU A 120 8.10 9.74 8.34
C GLU A 120 8.35 9.78 6.84
N SER A 121 9.01 8.76 6.32
CA SER A 121 9.31 8.64 4.90
C SER A 121 9.05 7.22 4.42
N LEU A 122 8.69 7.08 3.15
CA LEU A 122 8.55 5.77 2.53
C LEU A 122 9.93 5.19 2.22
N ASP A 123 10.05 3.89 2.34
CA ASP A 123 11.29 3.17 2.00
C ASP A 123 11.28 2.67 0.56
N GLY A 124 10.12 2.45 -0.02
CA GLY A 124 10.03 2.02 -1.40
C GLY A 124 8.60 1.93 -1.89
N VAL A 125 8.47 1.98 -3.21
CA VAL A 125 7.18 1.87 -3.89
C VAL A 125 7.34 0.83 -5.00
N PHE A 126 6.46 -0.16 -5.01
CA PHE A 126 6.46 -1.20 -6.02
C PHE A 126 5.23 -1.11 -6.88
N SER A 127 5.31 -1.57 -8.12
CA SER A 127 4.15 -1.75 -8.98
C SER A 127 4.11 -3.20 -9.40
N LEU A 128 3.09 -3.94 -8.99
CA LEU A 128 2.95 -5.34 -9.35
C LEU A 128 2.61 -5.51 -10.83
N SER A 129 1.87 -4.56 -11.37
CA SER A 129 1.50 -4.56 -12.77
C SER A 129 1.53 -3.14 -13.29
N PRO A 130 2.54 -2.79 -14.10
CA PRO A 130 2.63 -1.43 -14.63
C PRO A 130 1.37 -1.01 -15.40
N ALA A 131 0.68 -1.96 -15.99
CA ALA A 131 -0.52 -1.64 -16.77
C ALA A 131 -1.72 -1.27 -15.89
N SER A 132 -1.71 -1.66 -14.63
CA SER A 132 -2.84 -1.40 -13.74
C SER A 132 -2.66 -0.16 -12.87
N ALA A 133 -1.49 0.45 -12.90
CA ALA A 133 -1.25 1.68 -12.16
C ALA A 133 -1.28 2.86 -13.12
N ALA A 134 -1.76 4.01 -12.65
CA ALA A 134 -1.79 5.21 -13.46
C ALA A 134 -0.36 5.68 -13.76
N ASP A 135 -0.11 6.05 -15.02
CA ASP A 135 1.22 6.52 -15.43
C ASP A 135 1.68 7.72 -14.64
N GLU A 136 0.75 8.65 -14.34
CA GLU A 136 1.05 9.82 -13.54
C GLU A 136 1.57 9.45 -12.16
N LEU A 137 0.98 8.43 -11.58
CA LEU A 137 1.34 7.95 -10.25
C LEU A 137 2.72 7.32 -10.27
N LEU A 138 2.99 6.51 -11.28
CA LEU A 138 4.30 5.88 -11.45
C LEU A 138 5.38 6.94 -11.65
N ASP A 139 5.12 7.95 -12.48
CA ASP A 139 6.06 9.02 -12.73
C ASP A 139 6.33 9.85 -11.49
N TYR A 140 5.29 10.07 -10.68
CA TYR A 140 5.43 10.81 -9.43
C TYR A 140 6.45 10.13 -8.50
N TYR A 141 6.32 8.83 -8.32
CA TYR A 141 7.24 8.11 -7.44
C TYR A 141 8.60 7.89 -8.08
N ARG A 142 8.64 7.75 -9.41
CA ARG A 142 9.92 7.65 -10.12
C ARG A 142 10.73 8.93 -9.96
N THR A 143 10.06 10.08 -10.06
CA THR A 143 10.69 11.39 -9.89
C THR A 143 11.24 11.56 -8.47
N HIS A 144 10.56 10.97 -7.48
CA HIS A 144 11.01 11.04 -6.10
C HIS A 144 12.06 9.99 -5.75
N GLY A 145 12.44 9.15 -6.72
CA GLY A 145 13.46 8.14 -6.49
C GLY A 145 12.99 6.97 -5.62
N LEU A 146 11.69 6.81 -5.46
CA LEU A 146 11.14 5.77 -4.60
C LEU A 146 10.65 4.54 -5.36
N LEU A 147 10.39 4.68 -6.67
CA LEU A 147 9.82 3.59 -7.45
C LEU A 147 10.86 2.49 -7.69
N LEU A 148 10.50 1.28 -7.32
CA LEU A 148 11.32 0.09 -7.54
C LEU A 148 10.65 -0.73 -8.66
N GLU A 149 11.47 -1.31 -9.52
CA GLU A 149 10.95 -2.01 -10.68
C GLU A 149 10.36 -3.36 -10.31
N SER A 150 9.05 -3.45 -10.40
CA SER A 150 8.33 -4.65 -10.01
C SER A 150 8.58 -5.83 -10.94
N GLU A 151 8.89 -5.56 -12.21
CA GLU A 151 9.17 -6.64 -13.15
C GLU A 151 10.38 -7.45 -12.71
N GLN A 152 11.41 -6.77 -12.28
CA GLN A 152 12.59 -7.44 -11.75
C GLN A 152 12.27 -8.19 -10.47
N ALA A 153 11.42 -7.59 -9.65
CA ALA A 153 11.00 -8.22 -8.41
C ALA A 153 10.23 -9.50 -8.66
N LEU A 154 9.28 -9.46 -9.59
CA LEU A 154 8.48 -10.62 -9.93
C LEU A 154 9.30 -11.68 -10.62
N ALA A 155 10.21 -11.28 -11.49
CA ALA A 155 11.10 -12.22 -12.16
C ALA A 155 11.98 -12.94 -11.16
N SER A 156 12.50 -12.21 -10.17
CA SER A 156 13.29 -12.81 -9.12
C SER A 156 12.48 -13.81 -8.30
N ALA A 157 11.27 -13.42 -7.93
CA ALA A 157 10.40 -14.29 -7.14
C ALA A 157 10.03 -15.56 -7.88
N SER A 158 9.82 -15.47 -9.20
CA SER A 158 9.42 -16.63 -9.98
C SER A 158 10.57 -17.60 -10.22
N ARG A 159 11.79 -17.19 -10.01
CA ARG A 159 12.94 -18.07 -10.13
C ARG A 159 13.22 -18.85 -8.85
N LEU A 160 12.55 -18.51 -7.82
CA LEU A 160 12.67 -19.22 -6.56
C LEU A 160 11.64 -20.32 -6.46
#